data_f1b08f0c641a2baf9a045b0d8e002fa1
#
_entry.id   f1b08f0c641a2baf9a045b0d8e002fa1
#
_cell.length_a   1.000
_cell.length_b   1.000
_cell.length_c   1.000
_cell.angle_alpha   90.00
_cell.angle_beta   90.00
_cell.angle_gamma   90.00
#
_symmetry.space_group_name_H-M   'P 1'
#
loop_
_entity.id
_entity.type
_entity.pdbx_description
1 polymer ?
#
loop_
_entity_poly.entity_id
_entity_poly.type
_entity_poly.pdbx_seq_one_letter_code
_entity_poly.pdbx_strand_id
1 'polypeptide(L)'
;IAEKAGNARLTDMELREGKDDYFSRYLADQAVDQRNNRIGRSIGSAKPDSDMKTLAASILFYYNKVGLWTASEVNNRWHIKQEKLSDGQYAEALKNIAKLDQNGMTEQERNSYKTGTLSEIKRSVKAMRQVED
;
A
#
# COMPACT_ATOMS: atom_id res chain seq x y z
N ILE A 1 16.22 -9.00 -17.75
CA ILE A 1 15.75 -8.52 -17.60
C ILE A 1 15.08 -8.31 -17.99
N ALA A 2 15.12 -8.50 -18.37
CA ALA A 2 14.47 -7.85 -18.60
C ALA A 2 14.00 -7.57 -18.38
N GLU A 3 14.20 -7.55 -18.07
CA GLU A 3 13.69 -6.94 -17.69
C GLU A 3 13.39 -6.52 -17.89
N LYS A 4 13.76 -6.79 -17.99
CA LYS A 4 13.53 -6.07 -17.89
C LYS A 4 13.16 -5.44 -18.40
N ALA A 5 13.50 -5.40 -18.83
CA ALA A 5 13.33 -4.56 -19.34
C ALA A 5 12.23 -4.07 -19.50
N GLY A 6 12.20 -3.60 -19.97
CA GLY A 6 11.17 -3.04 -20.14
C GLY A 6 10.09 -3.64 -19.69
N ASN A 7 10.53 -4.38 -19.40
CA ASN A 7 9.88 -5.04 -18.91
C ASN A 7 8.70 -4.80 -18.77
N ALA A 8 8.25 -5.22 -18.94
CA ALA A 8 7.03 -5.15 -18.41
C ALA A 8 6.84 -3.97 -17.53
N ARG A 9 7.80 -3.13 -17.47
CA ARG A 9 7.70 -1.92 -16.69
C ARG A 9 6.76 -0.94 -17.34
N LEU A 10 5.82 -0.44 -16.57
CA LEU A 10 4.94 0.61 -17.06
C LEU A 10 5.69 1.93 -17.09
N THR A 11 5.44 2.71 -18.12
CA THR A 11 6.03 4.03 -18.23
C THR A 11 5.20 5.03 -17.46
N ASP A 12 5.83 6.13 -17.07
CA ASP A 12 5.09 7.25 -16.46
C ASP A 12 4.04 7.78 -17.42
N MET A 13 4.30 7.71 -18.70
CA MET A 13 3.34 8.16 -19.70
C MET A 13 2.06 7.33 -19.65
N GLU A 14 2.18 6.02 -19.56
CA GLU A 14 1.02 5.15 -19.48
C GLU A 14 0.20 5.43 -18.24
N LEU A 15 0.86 5.67 -17.11
CA LEU A 15 0.18 6.00 -15.87
C LEU A 15 -0.56 7.33 -15.98
N ARG A 16 0.08 8.33 -16.60
CA ARG A 16 -0.52 9.65 -16.73
C ARG A 16 -1.69 9.65 -17.70
N GLU A 17 -1.64 8.81 -18.71
CA GLU A 17 -2.72 8.72 -19.67
C GLU A 17 -3.93 7.96 -19.13
N GLY A 18 -3.81 7.43 -17.95
CA GLY A 18 -4.93 6.75 -17.31
C GLY A 18 -5.28 5.42 -17.94
N LYS A 19 -4.28 4.73 -18.46
CA LYS A 19 -4.53 3.41 -19.03
C LYS A 19 -5.02 2.46 -17.96
N ASP A 20 -6.18 1.87 -18.16
CA ASP A 20 -6.83 1.02 -17.16
C ASP A 20 -7.05 -0.42 -17.64
N ASP A 21 -6.53 -0.77 -18.81
CA ASP A 21 -6.75 -2.06 -19.42
C ASP A 21 -5.42 -2.67 -19.83
N TYR A 22 -5.15 -3.89 -19.34
CA TYR A 22 -3.85 -4.53 -19.53
C TYR A 22 -4.01 -5.95 -20.02
N PHE A 23 -3.04 -6.37 -20.80
CA PHE A 23 -3.03 -7.69 -21.39
C PHE A 23 -2.81 -8.78 -20.35
N SER A 24 -1.95 -8.54 -19.37
CA SER A 24 -1.57 -9.54 -18.38
C SER A 24 -1.82 -9.05 -16.97
N ARG A 25 -1.99 -10.01 -16.07
CA ARG A 25 -2.12 -9.72 -14.65
C ARG A 25 -0.87 -9.01 -14.12
N TYR A 26 0.29 -9.44 -14.59
CA TYR A 26 1.55 -8.85 -14.15
C TYR A 26 1.60 -7.34 -14.40
N LEU A 27 1.21 -6.93 -15.60
CA LEU A 27 1.19 -5.50 -15.93
C LEU A 27 0.16 -4.74 -15.12
N ALA A 28 -1.02 -5.32 -14.94
CA ALA A 28 -2.06 -4.71 -14.14
C ALA A 28 -1.61 -4.55 -12.68
N ASP A 29 -0.99 -5.59 -12.12
CA ASP A 29 -0.50 -5.54 -10.75
C ASP A 29 0.58 -4.47 -10.58
N GLN A 30 1.47 -4.31 -11.57
CA GLN A 30 2.46 -3.24 -11.54
C GLN A 30 1.81 -1.86 -11.54
N ALA A 31 0.79 -1.68 -12.37
CA ALA A 31 0.08 -0.41 -12.43
C ALA A 31 -0.59 -0.11 -11.10
N VAL A 32 -1.24 -1.11 -10.51
CA VAL A 32 -1.88 -0.98 -9.19
C VAL A 32 -0.85 -0.56 -8.14
N ASP A 33 0.28 -1.28 -8.09
CA ASP A 33 1.32 -0.99 -7.11
C ASP A 33 1.88 0.42 -7.27
N GLN A 34 2.17 0.83 -8.50
CA GLN A 34 2.74 2.16 -8.73
C GLN A 34 1.76 3.26 -8.38
N ARG A 35 0.48 3.08 -8.71
CA ARG A 35 -0.53 4.09 -8.40
C ARG A 35 -0.79 4.18 -6.90
N ASN A 36 -0.86 3.04 -6.22
CA ASN A 36 -1.06 3.03 -4.77
C ASN A 36 0.16 3.59 -4.04
N ASN A 37 1.35 3.28 -4.51
CA ASN A 37 2.57 3.85 -3.93
C ASN A 37 2.62 5.36 -4.10
N ARG A 38 2.16 5.87 -5.23
CA ARG A 38 2.08 7.31 -5.47
C ARG A 38 1.12 7.96 -4.47
N ILE A 39 -0.03 7.33 -4.23
CA ILE A 39 -0.98 7.81 -3.24
C ILE A 39 -0.31 7.86 -1.86
N GLY A 40 0.38 6.79 -1.47
CA GLY A 40 1.06 6.73 -0.19
C GLY A 40 2.13 7.80 -0.04
N ARG A 41 2.94 8.00 -1.08
CA ARG A 41 3.97 9.04 -1.07
C ARG A 41 3.35 10.44 -0.97
N SER A 42 2.24 10.65 -1.66
CA SER A 42 1.56 11.94 -1.65
C SER A 42 1.04 12.27 -0.26
N ILE A 43 0.43 11.29 0.40
CA ILE A 43 -0.09 11.46 1.75
C ILE A 43 1.07 11.70 2.72
N GLY A 44 2.14 10.91 2.61
CA GLY A 44 3.31 11.06 3.47
C GLY A 44 3.98 12.43 3.31
N SER A 45 4.07 12.91 2.07
CA SER A 45 4.67 14.23 1.79
C SER A 45 3.84 15.36 2.35
N ALA A 46 2.52 15.20 2.39
CA ALA A 46 1.64 16.22 2.94
C ALA A 46 1.70 16.26 4.47
N LYS A 47 2.20 15.22 5.11
CA LYS A 47 2.23 15.10 6.57
C LYS A 47 3.59 14.58 7.03
N PRO A 48 4.67 15.33 6.78
CA PRO A 48 6.03 14.80 6.98
C PRO A 48 6.38 14.46 8.43
N ASP A 49 5.71 15.10 9.37
CA ASP A 49 6.01 14.88 10.79
C ASP A 49 5.04 13.92 11.47
N SER A 50 4.23 13.23 10.68
CA SER A 50 3.24 12.30 11.24
C SER A 50 3.91 10.98 11.64
N ASP A 51 3.41 10.41 12.74
CA ASP A 51 3.82 9.06 13.12
C ASP A 51 3.13 8.02 12.23
N MET A 52 3.54 6.78 12.36
CA MET A 52 3.04 5.69 11.52
C MET A 52 1.54 5.47 11.70
N LYS A 53 1.05 5.62 12.92
CA LYS A 53 -0.37 5.44 13.22
C LYS A 53 -1.21 6.49 12.51
N THR A 54 -0.76 7.74 12.53
CA THR A 54 -1.45 8.84 11.86
C THR A 54 -1.44 8.66 10.34
N LEU A 55 -0.31 8.23 9.79
CA LEU A 55 -0.22 7.97 8.35
C LEU A 55 -1.17 6.84 7.93
N ALA A 56 -1.22 5.77 8.72
CA ALA A 56 -2.11 4.65 8.43
C ALA A 56 -3.57 5.10 8.44
N ALA A 57 -3.95 5.93 9.41
CA ALA A 57 -5.31 6.46 9.48
C ALA A 57 -5.62 7.34 8.27
N SER A 58 -4.65 8.14 7.82
CA SER A 58 -4.82 8.99 6.65
C SER A 58 -5.01 8.18 5.37
N ILE A 59 -4.25 7.10 5.22
CA ILE A 59 -4.39 6.21 4.08
C ILE A 59 -5.76 5.53 4.09
N LEU A 60 -6.21 5.09 5.26
CA LEU A 60 -7.53 4.48 5.40
C LEU A 60 -8.64 5.47 5.05
N PHE A 61 -8.49 6.72 5.47
CA PHE A 61 -9.46 7.76 5.12
C PHE A 61 -9.55 7.93 3.61
N TYR A 62 -8.39 8.00 2.95
CA TYR A 62 -8.35 8.09 1.49
C TYR A 62 -9.00 6.87 0.86
N TYR A 63 -8.72 5.69 1.37
CA TYR A 63 -9.27 4.45 0.86
C TYR A 63 -10.80 4.45 0.95
N ASN A 64 -11.36 4.99 2.03
CA ASN A 64 -12.81 5.09 2.19
C ASN A 64 -13.43 6.15 1.30
N LYS A 65 -12.78 7.30 1.15
CA LYS A 65 -13.37 8.44 0.44
C LYS A 65 -13.09 8.44 -1.06
N VAL A 66 -11.91 8.00 -1.47
CA VAL A 66 -11.50 8.03 -2.87
C VAL A 66 -11.30 6.62 -3.43
N GLY A 67 -10.61 5.77 -2.67
CA GLY A 67 -10.34 4.40 -3.08
C GLY A 67 -8.89 4.14 -3.40
N LEU A 68 -8.49 2.90 -3.27
CA LEU A 68 -7.18 2.43 -3.72
C LEU A 68 -7.39 1.59 -4.97
N TRP A 69 -6.32 1.48 -5.76
CA TRP A 69 -6.39 0.76 -7.03
C TRP A 69 -6.37 -0.74 -6.80
N THR A 70 -7.13 -1.44 -7.63
CA THR A 70 -7.20 -2.90 -7.61
C THR A 70 -7.39 -3.40 -9.04
N ALA A 71 -7.01 -4.65 -9.29
CA ALA A 71 -7.10 -5.25 -10.62
C ALA A 71 -8.13 -6.38 -10.61
N SER A 72 -8.86 -6.52 -11.71
CA SER A 72 -9.78 -7.63 -11.90
C SER A 72 -9.79 -8.06 -13.36
N GLU A 73 -10.04 -9.35 -13.59
CA GLU A 73 -10.10 -9.89 -14.93
C GLU A 73 -11.52 -9.83 -15.48
N VAL A 74 -11.64 -9.29 -16.69
CA VAL A 74 -12.90 -9.23 -17.41
C VAL A 74 -12.61 -9.55 -18.88
N ASN A 75 -13.24 -10.57 -19.41
CA ASN A 75 -13.09 -10.97 -20.83
C ASN A 75 -11.65 -11.17 -21.23
N ASN A 76 -10.89 -11.87 -20.41
CA ASN A 76 -9.48 -12.19 -20.65
C ASN A 76 -8.54 -10.99 -20.66
N ARG A 77 -9.01 -9.85 -20.15
CA ARG A 77 -8.19 -8.65 -20.00
C ARG A 77 -8.23 -8.24 -18.54
N TRP A 78 -7.18 -7.56 -18.12
CA TRP A 78 -7.05 -7.12 -16.72
C TRP A 78 -7.30 -5.62 -16.64
N HIS A 79 -8.34 -5.27 -15.89
CA HIS A 79 -8.74 -3.89 -15.70
C HIS A 79 -8.37 -3.44 -14.30
N ILE A 80 -7.96 -2.20 -14.16
CA ILE A 80 -7.69 -1.62 -12.85
C ILE A 80 -8.66 -0.48 -12.60
N LYS A 81 -9.04 -0.33 -11.36
CA LYS A 81 -9.96 0.72 -10.94
C LYS A 81 -9.71 1.03 -9.48
N GLN A 82 -10.17 2.19 -9.04
CA GLN A 82 -10.17 2.51 -7.63
C GLN A 82 -11.42 1.95 -6.98
N GLU A 83 -11.23 1.27 -5.87
CA GLU A 83 -12.34 0.73 -5.07
C GLU A 83 -12.26 1.32 -3.69
N LYS A 84 -13.41 1.75 -3.17
CA LYS A 84 -13.50 2.33 -1.84
C LYS A 84 -13.75 1.25 -0.80
N LEU A 85 -13.22 1.45 0.39
CA LEU A 85 -13.66 0.67 1.53
C LEU A 85 -15.10 1.08 1.85
N SER A 86 -15.92 0.11 2.22
CA SER A 86 -17.25 0.42 2.74
C SER A 86 -17.11 1.11 4.09
N ASP A 87 -18.18 1.81 4.51
CA ASP A 87 -18.16 2.48 5.81
C ASP A 87 -17.99 1.49 6.96
N GLY A 88 -18.55 0.29 6.84
CA GLY A 88 -18.37 -0.75 7.84
C GLY A 88 -16.93 -1.25 7.91
N GLN A 89 -16.33 -1.48 6.75
CA GLN A 89 -14.92 -1.89 6.70
C GLN A 89 -14.01 -0.80 7.24
N TYR A 90 -14.31 0.45 6.93
CA TYR A 90 -13.54 1.59 7.42
C TYR A 90 -13.61 1.67 8.95
N ALA A 91 -14.82 1.56 9.51
CA ALA A 91 -15.00 1.60 10.96
C ALA A 91 -14.22 0.48 11.64
N GLU A 92 -14.26 -0.73 11.08
CA GLU A 92 -13.54 -1.86 11.65
C GLU A 92 -12.01 -1.64 11.57
N ALA A 93 -11.53 -1.13 10.45
CA ALA A 93 -10.11 -0.86 10.29
C ALA A 93 -9.64 0.23 11.25
N LEU A 94 -10.46 1.25 11.50
CA LEU A 94 -10.12 2.28 12.47
C LEU A 94 -10.01 1.72 13.88
N LYS A 95 -10.87 0.78 14.25
CA LYS A 95 -10.76 0.10 15.53
C LYS A 95 -9.43 -0.63 15.66
N ASN A 96 -9.00 -1.27 14.60
CA ASN A 96 -7.72 -1.98 14.60
C ASN A 96 -6.55 -1.02 14.71
N ILE A 97 -6.61 0.11 14.00
CA ILE A 97 -5.55 1.13 14.09
C ILE A 97 -5.49 1.74 15.49
N ALA A 98 -6.63 1.91 16.15
CA ALA A 98 -6.67 2.47 17.49
C ALA A 98 -5.89 1.61 18.50
N LYS A 99 -5.68 0.34 18.20
CA LYS A 99 -4.92 -0.58 19.06
C LYS A 99 -3.41 -0.48 18.85
N LEU A 100 -2.99 0.23 17.83
CA LEU A 100 -1.57 0.39 17.53
C LEU A 100 -0.99 1.55 18.33
N ASP A 101 0.32 1.47 18.57
CA ASP A 101 1.02 2.61 19.16
C ASP A 101 1.47 3.56 18.06
N GLN A 102 2.20 4.61 18.44
CA GLN A 102 2.67 5.63 17.49
C GLN A 102 3.55 5.06 16.40
N ASN A 103 4.22 3.96 16.66
CA ASN A 103 5.11 3.31 15.70
C ASN A 103 4.39 2.26 14.86
N GLY A 104 3.08 2.12 15.03
CA GLY A 104 2.30 1.17 14.28
C GLY A 104 2.38 -0.26 14.80
N MET A 105 2.81 -0.43 16.05
CA MET A 105 2.94 -1.76 16.64
C MET A 105 1.78 -2.07 17.57
N THR A 106 1.37 -3.34 17.58
CA THR A 106 0.41 -3.83 18.56
C THR A 106 1.09 -4.01 19.92
N GLU A 107 0.28 -4.20 20.95
CA GLU A 107 0.80 -4.49 22.28
C GLU A 107 1.66 -5.75 22.28
N GLN A 108 1.22 -6.77 21.55
CA GLN A 108 1.97 -8.01 21.45
C GLN A 108 3.35 -7.79 20.81
N GLU A 109 3.40 -7.01 19.75
CA GLU A 109 4.66 -6.69 19.09
C GLU A 109 5.59 -5.92 20.01
N ARG A 110 5.06 -4.95 20.74
CA ARG A 110 5.85 -4.20 21.72
C ARG A 110 6.43 -5.11 22.80
N ASN A 111 5.62 -6.05 23.29
CA ASN A 111 6.07 -6.98 24.33
C ASN A 111 7.19 -7.89 23.80
N SER A 112 7.06 -8.35 22.56
CA SER A 112 8.12 -9.13 21.93
C SER A 112 9.43 -8.34 21.82
N TYR A 113 9.32 -7.06 21.53
CA TYR A 113 10.47 -6.17 21.49
C TYR A 113 11.16 -6.12 22.83
N LYS A 114 10.38 -6.05 23.91
CA LYS A 114 10.92 -5.95 25.27
C LYS A 114 11.48 -7.28 25.78
N THR A 115 11.02 -8.39 25.25
CA THR A 115 11.38 -9.71 25.76
C THR A 115 12.55 -10.37 25.04
N GLY A 116 13.25 -9.63 24.20
CA GLY A 116 14.47 -10.15 23.61
C GLY A 116 14.34 -10.67 22.18
N THR A 117 13.18 -10.55 21.56
CA THR A 117 13.03 -10.89 20.13
C THR A 117 13.33 -9.71 19.24
N LEU A 118 14.00 -8.72 19.80
CA LEU A 118 14.31 -7.46 19.15
C LEU A 118 15.00 -7.63 17.81
N SER A 119 16.00 -8.50 17.75
CA SER A 119 16.77 -8.69 16.53
C SER A 119 15.93 -9.29 15.41
N GLU A 120 14.99 -10.17 15.76
CA GLU A 120 14.10 -10.76 14.76
C GLU A 120 13.14 -9.72 14.20
N ILE A 121 12.56 -8.90 15.08
CA ILE A 121 11.63 -7.85 14.66
C ILE A 121 12.34 -6.84 13.79
N LYS A 122 13.54 -6.40 14.19
CA LYS A 122 14.32 -5.45 13.39
C LYS A 122 14.65 -6.02 12.02
N ARG A 123 14.97 -7.29 11.96
CA ARG A 123 15.29 -7.95 10.70
C ARG A 123 14.07 -7.98 9.78
N SER A 124 12.90 -8.30 10.35
CA SER A 124 11.66 -8.34 9.58
C SER A 124 11.29 -6.97 9.04
N VAL A 125 11.39 -5.94 9.87
CA VAL A 125 11.09 -4.57 9.46
C VAL A 125 12.04 -4.13 8.35
N LYS A 126 13.32 -4.43 8.49
CA LYS A 126 14.32 -4.08 7.48
C LYS A 126 14.03 -4.76 6.16
N ALA A 127 13.65 -6.04 6.20
CA ALA A 127 13.32 -6.79 4.99
C ALA A 127 12.12 -6.20 4.28
N MET A 128 11.08 -5.82 5.04
CA MET A 128 9.89 -5.20 4.45
C MET A 128 10.23 -3.86 3.79
N ARG A 129 11.06 -3.07 4.42
CA ARG A 129 11.46 -1.78 3.84
C ARG A 129 12.24 -1.96 2.55
N GLN A 130 13.09 -2.98 2.48
CA GLN A 130 13.85 -3.28 1.27
C GLN A 130 12.94 -3.68 0.12
N VAL A 131 11.87 -4.41 0.42
CA VAL A 131 10.91 -4.80 -0.61
C VAL A 131 10.13 -3.60 -1.14
N GLU A 132 9.82 -2.64 -0.24
CA GLU A 132 9.07 -1.45 -0.64
C GLU A 132 9.90 -0.47 -1.45
N ASP A 133 11.19 -0.49 -1.26
CA ASP A 133 12.10 0.39 -1.98
C ASP A 133 12.37 -0.13 -3.39
#